data_8b4021454751a60a1a1baf21f94ae820
#
_entry.id   8b4021454751a60a1a1baf21f94ae820
#
_cell.length_a   1.000
_cell.length_b   1.000
_cell.length_c   1.000
_cell.angle_alpha   90.00
_cell.angle_beta   90.00
_cell.angle_gamma   90.00
#
_symmetry.space_group_name_H-M   'P 1'
#
loop_
_entity.id
_entity.type
_entity.pdbx_description
1 polymer ?
#
loop_
_entity_poly.entity_id
_entity_poly.type
_entity_poly.pdbx_seq_one_letter_code
_entity_poly.pdbx_strand_id
1 'polypeptide(L)'
;MKSKKILSVLMAAGLAFTLVGCGNSNSNSNSSSQNSNQPADYVEGVSLDKPMKVDKEAGTVTVLTKVNGKYFEQSTRHNSVEQSGTNGAKSIFTAYAKPEEFYNALIEIGAQPGNNMTPNNGETTHVEGTKIKTEVTWNGAGKKYDINEVVKDSNGKKINFRFGGNLKAAIDKNTGCLSCLDSCPVGVISNET
;
A
#
# COMPACT_ATOMS: atom_id res chain seq x y z
N MET A 1 26.00 9.32 -16.29
CA MET A 1 25.48 8.65 -15.09
C MET A 1 23.97 8.77 -15.12
N LYS A 2 23.24 7.65 -15.40
CA LYS A 2 21.77 7.65 -15.37
C LYS A 2 21.31 7.62 -13.91
N SER A 3 20.69 8.69 -13.44
CA SER A 3 20.07 8.74 -12.11
C SER A 3 18.99 7.67 -12.02
N LYS A 4 19.14 6.68 -11.14
CA LYS A 4 18.10 5.68 -10.86
C LYS A 4 17.02 6.39 -10.03
N LYS A 5 15.91 6.73 -10.67
CA LYS A 5 14.74 7.25 -9.96
C LYS A 5 14.19 6.14 -9.08
N ILE A 6 14.20 6.35 -7.76
CA ILE A 6 13.54 5.49 -6.78
C ILE A 6 12.12 6.00 -6.66
N LEU A 7 11.15 5.20 -7.09
CA LEU A 7 9.73 5.52 -6.97
C LEU A 7 9.19 5.01 -5.63
N SER A 8 8.38 5.82 -4.96
CA SER A 8 7.85 5.52 -3.63
C SER A 8 6.34 5.36 -3.67
N VAL A 9 5.83 4.26 -3.10
CA VAL A 9 4.40 4.06 -2.83
C VAL A 9 4.18 4.22 -1.34
N LEU A 10 3.33 5.15 -0.97
CA LEU A 10 2.96 5.42 0.41
C LEU A 10 1.63 4.75 0.73
N MET A 11 1.61 3.83 1.70
CA MET A 11 0.39 3.26 2.23
C MET A 11 0.02 3.97 3.53
N ALA A 12 -1.10 4.70 3.50
CA ALA A 12 -1.64 5.35 4.68
C ALA A 12 -2.69 4.45 5.36
N ALA A 13 -2.45 4.08 6.61
CA ALA A 13 -3.35 3.26 7.41
C ALA A 13 -4.13 4.11 8.40
N GLY A 14 -5.45 4.10 8.30
CA GLY A 14 -6.35 4.76 9.25
C GLY A 14 -6.77 3.80 10.35
N LEU A 15 -6.52 4.14 11.62
CA LEU A 15 -7.13 3.50 12.79
C LEU A 15 -8.24 4.41 13.31
N ALA A 16 -9.48 3.94 13.24
CA ALA A 16 -10.61 4.63 13.91
C ALA A 16 -10.69 4.16 15.37
N PHE A 17 -10.27 5.01 16.31
CA PHE A 17 -10.59 4.85 17.73
C PHE A 17 -11.76 5.77 18.09
N THR A 18 -12.87 5.16 18.46
CA THR A 18 -13.96 5.89 19.14
C THR A 18 -13.64 5.96 20.62
N LEU A 19 -13.14 7.10 21.09
CA LEU A 19 -13.08 7.43 22.51
C LEU A 19 -14.21 8.39 22.85
N VAL A 20 -15.24 7.87 23.53
CA VAL A 20 -16.17 8.68 24.28
C VAL A 20 -15.53 8.93 25.65
N GLY A 21 -15.16 10.17 25.90
CA GLY A 21 -14.61 10.58 27.17
C GLY A 21 -14.92 12.07 27.43
N CYS A 22 -15.93 12.38 28.23
CA CYS A 22 -16.09 13.68 28.87
C CYS A 22 -15.07 13.83 30.00
N GLY A 23 -14.28 14.88 29.98
CA GLY A 23 -13.38 15.22 31.09
C GLY A 23 -12.70 16.55 30.83
N ASN A 24 -13.18 17.57 31.54
CA ASN A 24 -12.64 18.94 31.54
C ASN A 24 -11.34 18.98 32.34
N SER A 25 -10.22 19.36 31.76
CA SER A 25 -9.05 19.89 32.47
C SER A 25 -8.13 20.67 31.52
N ASN A 26 -7.92 21.90 31.86
CA ASN A 26 -7.03 22.88 31.28
C ASN A 26 -5.56 22.43 31.43
N SER A 27 -4.83 22.24 30.35
CA SER A 27 -3.37 22.37 30.37
C SER A 27 -2.85 22.68 28.96
N ASN A 28 -2.20 23.82 28.89
CA ASN A 28 -1.56 24.43 27.72
C ASN A 28 -0.40 23.53 27.23
N SER A 29 -0.54 22.92 26.06
CA SER A 29 0.58 22.36 25.30
C SER A 29 0.36 22.63 23.82
N ASN A 30 1.36 23.29 23.20
CA ASN A 30 1.42 23.60 21.78
C ASN A 30 1.21 22.34 20.95
N SER A 31 0.00 22.06 20.50
CA SER A 31 -0.27 21.10 19.46
C SER A 31 -0.52 21.88 18.16
N SER A 32 0.26 21.56 17.16
CA SER A 32 0.06 21.96 15.78
C SER A 32 -1.42 21.84 15.42
N SER A 33 -2.04 22.96 15.06
CA SER A 33 -3.44 23.07 14.66
C SER A 33 -3.73 22.11 13.52
N GLN A 34 -4.29 20.95 13.83
CA GLN A 34 -4.97 20.16 12.81
C GLN A 34 -6.18 20.96 12.32
N ASN A 35 -6.24 21.20 11.03
CA ASN A 35 -7.32 21.92 10.39
C ASN A 35 -8.65 21.16 10.68
N SER A 36 -9.54 21.75 11.47
CA SER A 36 -10.76 21.14 12.01
C SER A 36 -11.81 20.74 10.95
N ASN A 37 -11.51 20.89 9.66
CA ASN A 37 -12.37 20.56 8.53
C ASN A 37 -11.93 19.30 7.75
N GLN A 38 -10.95 18.53 8.23
CA GLN A 38 -10.54 17.32 7.54
C GLN A 38 -11.37 16.10 7.99
N PRO A 39 -11.74 15.19 7.08
CA PRO A 39 -12.40 13.93 7.45
C PRO A 39 -11.58 13.15 8.49
N ALA A 40 -12.26 12.43 9.40
CA ALA A 40 -11.61 11.67 10.47
C ALA A 40 -10.65 10.56 9.93
N ASP A 41 -10.87 10.12 8.69
CA ASP A 41 -10.06 9.13 7.97
C ASP A 41 -8.99 9.75 7.07
N TYR A 42 -8.83 11.09 7.10
CA TYR A 42 -7.82 11.78 6.29
C TYR A 42 -6.40 11.51 6.80
N VAL A 43 -5.56 10.95 5.93
CA VAL A 43 -4.13 10.68 6.20
C VAL A 43 -3.30 11.00 4.96
N GLU A 44 -2.24 11.79 5.06
CA GLU A 44 -1.29 12.08 3.97
C GLU A 44 -1.94 12.56 2.66
N GLY A 45 -3.10 13.19 2.73
CA GLY A 45 -3.82 13.72 1.57
C GLY A 45 -4.79 12.73 0.92
N VAL A 46 -5.10 11.61 1.58
CA VAL A 46 -6.13 10.64 1.16
C VAL A 46 -7.23 10.49 2.21
N SER A 47 -8.43 10.11 1.77
CA SER A 47 -9.63 9.87 2.59
C SER A 47 -10.49 8.81 1.92
N LEU A 48 -11.59 8.38 2.55
CA LEU A 48 -12.53 7.43 1.93
C LEU A 48 -13.12 7.94 0.61
N ASP A 49 -13.39 9.24 0.52
CA ASP A 49 -13.91 9.86 -0.71
C ASP A 49 -12.83 10.01 -1.79
N LYS A 50 -11.56 10.07 -1.38
CA LYS A 50 -10.40 10.18 -2.26
C LYS A 50 -9.30 9.24 -1.80
N PRO A 51 -9.45 7.92 -2.04
CA PRO A 51 -8.59 6.91 -1.43
C PRO A 51 -7.19 6.81 -2.03
N MET A 52 -6.91 7.57 -3.09
CA MET A 52 -5.60 7.59 -3.73
C MET A 52 -5.18 9.00 -4.12
N LYS A 53 -3.90 9.30 -3.97
CA LYS A 53 -3.24 10.54 -4.40
C LYS A 53 -2.01 10.21 -5.23
N VAL A 54 -1.86 10.89 -6.36
CA VAL A 54 -0.68 10.83 -7.22
C VAL A 54 0.09 12.14 -7.12
N ASP A 55 1.38 12.05 -6.89
CA ASP A 55 2.30 13.18 -6.94
C ASP A 55 3.40 12.89 -7.98
N LYS A 56 3.25 13.48 -9.16
CA LYS A 56 4.15 13.27 -10.30
C LYS A 56 5.53 13.88 -10.08
N GLU A 57 5.59 15.01 -9.37
CA GLU A 57 6.85 15.70 -9.11
C GLU A 57 7.69 14.90 -8.11
N ALA A 58 7.06 14.42 -7.04
CA ALA A 58 7.70 13.56 -6.05
C ALA A 58 7.86 12.12 -6.55
N GLY A 59 7.17 11.70 -7.61
CA GLY A 59 7.15 10.33 -8.10
C GLY A 59 6.51 9.36 -7.10
N THR A 60 5.42 9.77 -6.43
CA THR A 60 4.78 8.97 -5.37
C THR A 60 3.29 8.73 -5.63
N VAL A 61 2.82 7.56 -5.18
CA VAL A 61 1.41 7.21 -5.11
C VAL A 61 1.08 6.88 -3.65
N THR A 62 0.11 7.59 -3.09
CA THR A 62 -0.41 7.35 -1.74
C THR A 62 -1.75 6.64 -1.84
N VAL A 63 -1.93 5.56 -1.08
CA VAL A 63 -3.17 4.76 -1.08
C VAL A 63 -3.69 4.65 0.35
N LEU A 64 -4.96 4.98 0.56
CA LEU A 64 -5.64 4.76 1.83
C LEU A 64 -5.89 3.27 2.04
N THR A 65 -5.53 2.78 3.22
CA THR A 65 -5.73 1.38 3.60
C THR A 65 -6.22 1.26 5.04
N LYS A 66 -6.83 0.11 5.35
CA LYS A 66 -7.17 -0.30 6.71
C LYS A 66 -6.32 -1.50 7.09
N VAL A 67 -5.72 -1.50 8.27
CA VAL A 67 -4.96 -2.64 8.80
C VAL A 67 -5.92 -3.74 9.24
N ASN A 68 -5.65 -4.98 8.84
CA ASN A 68 -6.33 -6.17 9.30
C ASN A 68 -5.63 -6.74 10.53
N GLY A 69 -6.18 -6.52 11.71
CA GLY A 69 -5.56 -6.84 13.01
C GLY A 69 -5.19 -8.32 13.19
N LYS A 70 -5.88 -9.25 12.51
CA LYS A 70 -5.55 -10.69 12.60
C LYS A 70 -4.13 -11.02 12.08
N TYR A 71 -3.57 -10.20 11.20
CA TYR A 71 -2.23 -10.39 10.63
C TYR A 71 -1.10 -9.79 11.49
N PHE A 72 -1.40 -9.30 12.67
CA PHE A 72 -0.38 -9.13 13.71
C PHE A 72 0.15 -10.46 14.25
N GLU A 73 -0.66 -11.52 14.15
CA GLU A 73 -0.33 -12.86 14.68
C GLU A 73 -0.32 -13.95 13.61
N GLN A 74 -1.06 -13.78 12.52
CA GLN A 74 -1.17 -14.76 11.45
C GLN A 74 -0.37 -14.33 10.22
N SER A 75 0.14 -15.29 9.45
CA SER A 75 0.78 -15.03 8.18
C SER A 75 -0.22 -14.90 7.03
N THR A 76 0.19 -14.18 6.00
CA THR A 76 -0.52 -14.09 4.72
C THR A 76 0.47 -13.81 3.59
N ARG A 77 0.07 -14.13 2.35
CA ARG A 77 0.81 -13.80 1.12
C ARG A 77 0.40 -12.44 0.53
N HIS A 78 -0.65 -11.83 1.07
CA HIS A 78 -1.26 -10.62 0.53
C HIS A 78 -0.88 -9.41 1.35
N ASN A 79 -0.10 -8.47 0.77
CA ASN A 79 0.24 -7.24 1.46
C ASN A 79 -0.93 -6.25 1.43
N SER A 80 -1.37 -5.83 0.22
CA SER A 80 -2.49 -4.91 0.07
C SER A 80 -3.46 -5.38 -1.00
N VAL A 81 -4.73 -5.46 -0.65
CA VAL A 81 -5.80 -5.91 -1.54
C VAL A 81 -7.00 -4.97 -1.40
N GLU A 82 -7.63 -4.64 -2.53
CA GLU A 82 -8.88 -3.88 -2.56
C GLU A 82 -9.98 -4.60 -1.77
N GLN A 83 -10.79 -3.84 -1.05
CA GLN A 83 -11.81 -4.38 -0.14
C GLN A 83 -12.85 -5.28 -0.84
N SER A 84 -13.20 -5.02 -2.09
CA SER A 84 -14.19 -5.79 -2.86
C SER A 84 -13.56 -6.97 -3.63
N GLY A 85 -12.23 -7.06 -3.67
CA GLY A 85 -11.53 -8.18 -4.30
C GLY A 85 -11.73 -9.50 -3.54
N THR A 86 -11.62 -10.62 -4.25
CA THR A 86 -11.81 -11.97 -3.66
C THR A 86 -10.84 -12.28 -2.51
N ASN A 87 -9.73 -11.54 -2.44
CA ASN A 87 -8.73 -11.66 -1.37
C ASN A 87 -8.74 -10.48 -0.37
N GLY A 88 -9.72 -9.57 -0.44
CA GLY A 88 -9.74 -8.35 0.37
C GLY A 88 -9.61 -8.58 1.88
N ALA A 89 -10.29 -9.59 2.43
CA ALA A 89 -10.19 -9.95 3.85
C ALA A 89 -8.93 -10.75 4.21
N LYS A 90 -8.08 -11.08 3.24
CA LYS A 90 -6.89 -11.94 3.42
C LYS A 90 -5.57 -11.17 3.38
N SER A 91 -5.61 -9.85 3.32
CA SER A 91 -4.42 -8.97 3.23
C SER A 91 -4.10 -8.29 4.55
N ILE A 92 -2.83 -7.93 4.74
CA ILE A 92 -2.39 -7.10 5.88
C ILE A 92 -3.11 -5.76 5.83
N PHE A 93 -3.14 -5.14 4.64
CA PHE A 93 -3.77 -3.85 4.38
C PHE A 93 -4.95 -4.02 3.41
N THR A 94 -6.15 -3.73 3.86
CA THR A 94 -7.32 -3.62 2.96
C THR A 94 -7.32 -2.25 2.32
N ALA A 95 -7.17 -2.18 0.99
CA ALA A 95 -7.12 -0.93 0.24
C ALA A 95 -8.51 -0.47 -0.21
N TYR A 96 -8.67 0.84 -0.33
CA TYR A 96 -9.88 1.47 -0.86
C TYR A 96 -9.76 1.89 -2.33
N ALA A 97 -8.54 1.86 -2.89
CA ALA A 97 -8.28 2.09 -4.32
C ALA A 97 -8.35 0.78 -5.11
N LYS A 98 -8.76 0.88 -6.38
CA LYS A 98 -8.83 -0.27 -7.30
C LYS A 98 -7.47 -0.60 -7.91
N PRO A 99 -7.20 -1.88 -8.26
CA PRO A 99 -5.95 -2.27 -8.93
C PRO A 99 -5.67 -1.50 -10.23
N GLU A 100 -6.71 -1.23 -11.04
CA GLU A 100 -6.58 -0.48 -12.28
C GLU A 100 -6.16 0.97 -12.06
N GLU A 101 -6.78 1.65 -11.09
CA GLU A 101 -6.42 3.01 -10.71
C GLU A 101 -4.98 3.07 -10.21
N PHE A 102 -4.59 2.12 -9.37
CA PHE A 102 -3.25 2.01 -8.82
C PHE A 102 -2.19 1.73 -9.92
N TYR A 103 -2.50 0.83 -10.86
CA TYR A 103 -1.64 0.56 -12.01
C TYR A 103 -1.41 1.83 -12.84
N ASN A 104 -2.49 2.53 -13.20
CA ASN A 104 -2.42 3.76 -13.99
C ASN A 104 -1.63 4.85 -13.26
N ALA A 105 -1.81 4.97 -11.94
CA ALA A 105 -1.05 5.90 -11.12
C ALA A 105 0.47 5.61 -11.13
N LEU A 106 0.86 4.32 -11.11
CA LEU A 106 2.26 3.93 -11.23
C LEU A 106 2.85 4.30 -12.60
N ILE A 107 2.10 4.09 -13.69
CA ILE A 107 2.49 4.55 -15.03
C ILE A 107 2.65 6.07 -15.04
N GLU A 108 1.70 6.80 -14.46
CA GLU A 108 1.66 8.26 -14.44
C GLU A 108 2.89 8.89 -13.75
N ILE A 109 3.43 8.22 -12.72
CA ILE A 109 4.67 8.64 -12.05
C ILE A 109 5.94 8.12 -12.75
N GLY A 110 5.81 7.44 -13.90
CA GLY A 110 6.92 6.99 -14.75
C GLY A 110 7.48 5.61 -14.43
N ALA A 111 6.76 4.78 -13.67
CA ALA A 111 7.15 3.39 -13.46
C ALA A 111 6.89 2.55 -14.71
N GLN A 112 7.72 1.52 -14.92
CA GLN A 112 7.62 0.60 -16.04
C GLN A 112 7.23 -0.79 -15.53
N PRO A 113 6.11 -1.39 -16.01
CA PRO A 113 5.71 -2.73 -15.62
C PRO A 113 6.62 -3.78 -16.25
N GLY A 114 6.89 -4.86 -15.52
CA GLY A 114 7.65 -6.00 -16.01
C GLY A 114 6.87 -6.87 -17.00
N ASN A 115 5.59 -7.12 -16.70
CA ASN A 115 4.68 -7.96 -17.48
C ASN A 115 5.24 -9.35 -17.85
N ASN A 116 6.16 -9.85 -17.03
CA ASN A 116 6.87 -11.11 -17.28
C ASN A 116 6.25 -12.32 -16.58
N MET A 117 5.32 -12.07 -15.64
CA MET A 117 4.67 -13.11 -14.86
C MET A 117 3.35 -13.56 -15.48
N THR A 118 3.12 -14.85 -15.48
CA THR A 118 1.84 -15.47 -15.88
C THR A 118 1.48 -16.58 -14.89
N PRO A 119 0.22 -17.03 -14.83
CA PRO A 119 -0.14 -18.19 -14.01
C PRO A 119 0.64 -19.47 -14.34
N ASN A 120 1.17 -19.58 -15.57
CA ASN A 120 1.86 -20.77 -16.03
C ASN A 120 3.37 -20.76 -15.70
N ASN A 121 3.96 -19.60 -15.39
CA ASN A 121 5.38 -19.48 -15.06
C ASN A 121 5.66 -19.00 -13.64
N GLY A 122 4.63 -18.81 -12.81
CA GLY A 122 4.75 -18.21 -11.48
C GLY A 122 5.60 -19.00 -10.49
N GLU A 123 5.83 -20.31 -10.72
CA GLU A 123 6.68 -21.14 -9.86
C GLU A 123 8.17 -21.05 -10.21
N THR A 124 8.50 -20.61 -11.43
CA THR A 124 9.87 -20.61 -11.95
C THR A 124 10.40 -19.24 -12.35
N THR A 125 9.53 -18.21 -12.23
CA THR A 125 9.85 -16.85 -12.69
C THR A 125 9.64 -15.86 -11.56
N HIS A 126 10.57 -14.93 -11.40
CA HIS A 126 10.45 -13.82 -10.46
C HIS A 126 9.97 -12.58 -11.18
N VAL A 127 9.21 -11.75 -10.42
CA VAL A 127 8.66 -10.51 -10.94
C VAL A 127 9.76 -9.52 -11.32
N GLU A 128 9.62 -8.91 -12.49
CA GLU A 128 10.46 -7.83 -13.00
C GLU A 128 9.71 -6.50 -13.00
N GLY A 129 10.37 -5.43 -13.47
CA GLY A 129 9.83 -4.07 -13.57
C GLY A 129 10.51 -3.10 -12.63
N THR A 130 10.01 -1.86 -12.62
CA THR A 130 10.57 -0.80 -11.78
C THR A 130 10.51 -1.18 -10.31
N LYS A 131 11.60 -0.96 -9.59
CA LYS A 131 11.63 -1.11 -8.12
C LYS A 131 10.75 -0.06 -7.46
N ILE A 132 9.89 -0.51 -6.56
CA ILE A 132 8.97 0.34 -5.82
C ILE A 132 9.39 0.34 -4.35
N LYS A 133 9.78 1.52 -3.84
CA LYS A 133 9.92 1.73 -2.41
C LYS A 133 8.53 1.87 -1.81
N THR A 134 8.23 1.10 -0.78
CA THR A 134 6.94 1.14 -0.09
C THR A 134 7.15 1.60 1.34
N GLU A 135 6.37 2.59 1.74
CA GLU A 135 6.36 3.14 3.10
C GLU A 135 4.93 3.11 3.67
N VAL A 136 4.82 3.01 4.97
CA VAL A 136 3.56 3.00 5.71
C VAL A 136 3.57 4.11 6.74
N THR A 137 2.46 4.85 6.84
CA THR A 137 2.24 5.85 7.88
C THR A 137 0.79 5.85 8.33
N TRP A 138 0.51 6.48 9.45
CA TRP A 138 -0.84 6.64 10.03
C TRP A 138 -0.90 7.91 10.87
N ASN A 139 -2.11 8.33 11.25
CA ASN A 139 -2.26 9.49 12.12
C ASN A 139 -1.56 9.26 13.46
N GLY A 140 -0.64 10.16 13.81
CA GLY A 140 0.18 10.05 15.03
C GLY A 140 1.44 9.20 14.90
N ALA A 141 1.77 8.67 13.72
CA ALA A 141 2.98 7.88 13.50
C ALA A 141 4.28 8.69 13.66
N GLY A 142 4.24 9.99 13.41
CA GLY A 142 5.39 10.90 13.49
C GLY A 142 6.41 10.75 12.36
N LYS A 143 6.39 9.64 11.61
CA LYS A 143 7.26 9.39 10.45
C LYS A 143 6.60 8.42 9.45
N LYS A 144 7.25 8.24 8.31
CA LYS A 144 6.98 7.14 7.37
C LYS A 144 7.93 5.98 7.68
N TYR A 145 7.38 4.79 7.78
CA TYR A 145 8.11 3.56 8.06
C TYR A 145 8.35 2.81 6.76
N ASP A 146 9.56 2.33 6.50
CA ASP A 146 9.80 1.37 5.42
C ASP A 146 8.95 0.12 5.65
N ILE A 147 8.49 -0.51 4.56
CA ILE A 147 7.64 -1.71 4.67
C ILE A 147 8.29 -2.80 5.52
N ASN A 148 9.60 -2.93 5.48
CA ASN A 148 10.35 -3.91 6.28
C ASN A 148 10.45 -3.57 7.77
N GLU A 149 10.05 -2.36 8.18
CA GLU A 149 9.94 -1.99 9.60
C GLU A 149 8.58 -2.43 10.19
N VAL A 150 7.55 -2.61 9.34
CA VAL A 150 6.16 -2.87 9.79
C VAL A 150 5.62 -4.23 9.34
N VAL A 151 6.18 -4.83 8.30
CA VAL A 151 5.83 -6.17 7.83
C VAL A 151 7.05 -7.06 7.89
N LYS A 152 6.91 -8.22 8.55
CA LYS A 152 7.99 -9.20 8.70
C LYS A 152 7.74 -10.39 7.77
N ASP A 153 8.72 -10.70 6.94
CA ASP A 153 8.74 -11.95 6.18
C ASP A 153 9.01 -13.15 7.12
N SER A 154 8.28 -14.25 6.94
CA SER A 154 8.38 -15.44 7.81
C SER A 154 9.76 -16.10 7.75
N ASN A 155 10.49 -15.93 6.64
CA ASN A 155 11.83 -16.49 6.44
C ASN A 155 12.94 -15.46 6.76
N GLY A 156 12.58 -14.28 7.25
CA GLY A 156 13.51 -13.20 7.58
C GLY A 156 14.12 -12.49 6.37
N LYS A 157 13.56 -12.68 5.17
CA LYS A 157 14.02 -12.00 3.96
C LYS A 157 13.49 -10.56 3.90
N LYS A 158 14.19 -9.70 3.15
CA LYS A 158 13.70 -8.34 2.87
C LYS A 158 12.62 -8.38 1.80
N ILE A 159 11.58 -7.59 2.02
CA ILE A 159 10.53 -7.33 1.04
C ILE A 159 11.04 -6.24 0.09
N ASN A 160 11.15 -6.60 -1.19
CA ASN A 160 11.58 -5.71 -2.26
C ASN A 160 10.51 -5.73 -3.36
N PHE A 161 9.69 -4.72 -3.43
CA PHE A 161 8.63 -4.68 -4.42
C PHE A 161 9.11 -4.23 -5.80
N ARG A 162 8.50 -4.84 -6.83
CA ARG A 162 8.62 -4.45 -8.23
C ARG A 162 7.26 -4.22 -8.84
N PHE A 163 7.18 -3.31 -9.81
CA PHE A 163 5.98 -3.10 -10.60
C PHE A 163 5.84 -4.24 -11.62
N GLY A 164 5.22 -5.33 -11.21
CA GLY A 164 5.01 -6.51 -12.05
C GLY A 164 4.07 -6.25 -13.22
N GLY A 165 3.12 -5.36 -13.04
CA GLY A 165 2.09 -5.06 -14.04
C GLY A 165 0.86 -5.93 -13.81
N ASN A 166 0.78 -7.07 -14.48
CA ASN A 166 -0.23 -8.15 -14.32
C ASN A 166 -1.70 -7.70 -14.19
N LEU A 167 -2.03 -6.49 -14.69
CA LEU A 167 -3.35 -5.87 -14.52
C LEU A 167 -4.47 -6.73 -15.12
N LYS A 168 -4.23 -7.29 -16.33
CA LYS A 168 -5.22 -8.15 -16.97
C LYS A 168 -5.59 -9.35 -16.09
N ALA A 169 -4.61 -10.01 -15.50
CA ALA A 169 -4.85 -11.16 -14.63
C ALA A 169 -5.52 -10.75 -13.31
N ALA A 170 -5.20 -9.56 -12.77
CA ALA A 170 -5.84 -9.02 -11.58
C ALA A 170 -7.33 -8.75 -11.81
N ILE A 171 -7.70 -8.20 -12.96
CA ILE A 171 -9.09 -7.91 -13.35
C ILE A 171 -9.85 -9.20 -13.66
N ASP A 172 -9.32 -10.05 -14.55
CA ASP A 172 -10.00 -11.28 -14.99
C ASP A 172 -10.35 -12.22 -13.82
N LYS A 173 -9.50 -12.24 -12.80
CA LYS A 173 -9.69 -13.08 -11.60
C LYS A 173 -10.33 -12.34 -10.43
N ASN A 174 -10.62 -11.04 -10.59
CA ASN A 174 -11.15 -10.17 -9.54
C ASN A 174 -10.40 -10.34 -8.19
N THR A 175 -9.08 -10.42 -8.23
CA THR A 175 -8.28 -10.67 -7.03
C THR A 175 -8.24 -9.47 -6.09
N GLY A 176 -8.32 -8.27 -6.62
CA GLY A 176 -8.17 -7.01 -5.91
C GLY A 176 -6.72 -6.71 -5.48
N CYS A 177 -5.74 -7.52 -5.89
CA CYS A 177 -4.36 -7.41 -5.39
C CYS A 177 -3.64 -6.17 -5.93
N LEU A 178 -3.40 -5.17 -5.06
CA LEU A 178 -2.47 -4.08 -5.34
C LEU A 178 -1.04 -4.55 -5.12
N SER A 179 -0.76 -5.24 -4.00
CA SER A 179 0.59 -5.73 -3.70
C SER A 179 0.58 -7.11 -3.05
N CYS A 180 1.54 -7.95 -3.46
CA CYS A 180 1.74 -9.32 -2.98
C CYS A 180 3.11 -9.48 -2.31
N LEU A 181 3.17 -10.26 -1.21
CA LEU A 181 4.42 -10.54 -0.49
C LEU A 181 5.29 -11.59 -1.17
N ASP A 182 4.76 -12.28 -2.16
CA ASP A 182 5.48 -13.22 -3.02
C ASP A 182 5.60 -12.65 -4.44
N SER A 183 6.46 -13.23 -5.24
CA SER A 183 6.50 -13.04 -6.68
C SER A 183 5.20 -13.59 -7.29
N CYS A 184 4.33 -12.73 -7.81
CA CYS A 184 2.93 -13.08 -8.03
C CYS A 184 2.43 -12.64 -9.42
N PRO A 185 1.79 -13.55 -10.19
CA PRO A 185 1.29 -13.24 -11.54
C PRO A 185 -0.05 -12.47 -11.56
N VAL A 186 -0.60 -12.09 -10.41
CA VAL A 186 -1.90 -11.39 -10.32
C VAL A 186 -1.86 -10.11 -9.47
N GLY A 187 -0.72 -9.75 -8.91
CA GLY A 187 -0.53 -8.49 -8.19
C GLY A 187 0.00 -7.38 -9.10
N VAL A 188 -0.45 -6.14 -8.90
CA VAL A 188 0.08 -4.98 -9.64
C VAL A 188 1.55 -4.76 -9.28
N ILE A 189 1.88 -4.74 -7.98
CA ILE A 189 3.26 -4.86 -7.50
C ILE A 189 3.43 -6.17 -6.73
N SER A 190 4.63 -6.72 -6.74
CA SER A 190 4.93 -7.98 -6.08
C SER A 190 6.35 -7.99 -5.53
N ASN A 191 6.59 -8.78 -4.48
CA ASN A 191 7.92 -9.00 -3.97
C ASN A 191 8.77 -9.76 -5.01
N GLU A 192 10.05 -9.40 -5.12
CA GLU A 192 10.96 -10.00 -6.11
C GLU A 192 11.47 -11.41 -5.74
N THR A 193 11.11 -11.91 -4.54
CA THR A 193 11.51 -13.23 -4.02
C THR A 193 10.32 -14.16 -3.86
#